data_e2250ba6ae54fb0ce70385f32e81659a
#
_entry.id   e2250ba6ae54fb0ce70385f32e81659a
#
_cell.length_a   1.000
_cell.length_b   1.000
_cell.length_c   1.000
_cell.angle_alpha   90.00
_cell.angle_beta   90.00
_cell.angle_gamma   90.00
#
_symmetry.space_group_name_H-M   'P 1'
#
loop_
_entity.id
_entity.type
_entity.pdbx_description
1 polymer ?
#
loop_
_entity_poly.entity_id
_entity_poly.type
_entity_poly.pdbx_seq_one_letter_code
_entity_poly.pdbx_strand_id
1 'polypeptide(L)'
;MNRINNDDIKLDIENHEYQLVNQPDFNFTSVTTFVGSFFEPFDEVKVANHLANNVPKYFAETPESIIKQWQTAREYGTEVHLEIENWLKYGSDPKDSKSIAAAKWIGAYVSKPNIDTFSEVIVYSKEIAIAGTIDVLMM
;
A
#
# COMPACT_ATOMS: atom_id res chain seq x y z
N MET A 1 -9.23 12.78 -14.64
CA MET A 1 -8.85 11.39 -14.29
C MET A 1 -10.08 10.52 -14.37
N ASN A 2 -10.06 9.49 -15.20
CA ASN A 2 -11.17 8.56 -15.30
C ASN A 2 -11.18 7.68 -14.05
N ARG A 3 -12.35 7.40 -13.48
CA ARG A 3 -12.51 6.44 -12.38
C ARG A 3 -12.98 5.12 -12.97
N ILE A 4 -12.31 4.02 -12.64
CA ILE A 4 -12.93 2.71 -12.74
C ILE A 4 -13.85 2.61 -11.52
N ASN A 5 -15.15 2.74 -11.77
CA ASN A 5 -16.15 2.57 -10.72
C ASN A 5 -16.43 1.07 -10.59
N ASN A 6 -15.90 0.44 -9.59
CA ASN A 6 -16.38 -0.85 -9.13
C ASN A 6 -17.56 -0.60 -8.19
N ASP A 7 -18.74 -0.29 -8.76
CA ASP A 7 -19.95 0.00 -7.97
C ASP A 7 -20.47 -1.23 -7.20
N ASP A 8 -19.93 -2.41 -7.47
CA ASP A 8 -20.32 -3.70 -6.90
C ASP A 8 -19.47 -4.13 -5.69
N ILE A 9 -18.32 -3.49 -5.45
CA ILE A 9 -17.42 -3.79 -4.32
C ILE A 9 -16.93 -2.51 -3.65
N LYS A 10 -16.78 -2.55 -2.34
CA LYS A 10 -16.21 -1.47 -1.53
C LYS A 10 -15.19 -2.01 -0.54
N LEU A 11 -14.25 -1.15 -0.14
CA LEU A 11 -13.34 -1.40 0.96
C LEU A 11 -13.86 -0.70 2.22
N ASP A 12 -14.08 -1.45 3.28
CA ASP A 12 -14.20 -0.94 4.63
C ASP A 12 -12.80 -0.65 5.16
N ILE A 13 -12.45 0.65 5.25
CA ILE A 13 -11.11 1.08 5.64
C ILE A 13 -10.82 0.80 7.12
N GLU A 14 -11.85 0.86 7.99
CA GLU A 14 -11.67 0.64 9.43
C GLU A 14 -11.34 -0.82 9.75
N ASN A 15 -12.01 -1.75 9.07
CA ASN A 15 -11.85 -3.19 9.29
C ASN A 15 -10.90 -3.84 8.26
N HIS A 16 -10.45 -3.10 7.23
CA HIS A 16 -9.71 -3.62 6.08
C HIS A 16 -10.41 -4.79 5.37
N GLU A 17 -11.74 -4.70 5.25
CA GLU A 17 -12.57 -5.74 4.65
C GLU A 17 -13.14 -5.30 3.31
N TYR A 18 -13.06 -6.19 2.32
CA TYR A 18 -13.71 -5.99 1.02
C TYR A 18 -15.11 -6.59 1.05
N GLN A 19 -16.11 -5.80 0.69
CA GLN A 19 -17.53 -6.19 0.74
C GLN A 19 -18.20 -5.99 -0.60
N LEU A 20 -18.93 -7.01 -1.09
CA LEU A 20 -19.82 -6.86 -2.24
C LEU A 20 -21.08 -6.12 -1.81
N VAL A 21 -21.48 -5.12 -2.59
CA VAL A 21 -22.70 -4.33 -2.34
C VAL A 21 -23.95 -5.20 -2.34
N ASN A 22 -24.02 -6.16 -3.28
CA ASN A 22 -25.15 -7.04 -3.45
C ASN A 22 -25.05 -8.39 -2.70
N GLN A 23 -23.92 -8.66 -2.04
CA GLN A 23 -23.66 -9.89 -1.28
C GLN A 23 -22.77 -9.57 -0.07
N PRO A 24 -23.29 -8.83 0.93
CA PRO A 24 -22.50 -8.34 2.07
C PRO A 24 -21.92 -9.46 2.93
N ASP A 25 -22.53 -10.65 2.91
CA ASP A 25 -22.06 -11.84 3.65
C ASP A 25 -20.92 -12.59 2.93
N PHE A 26 -20.55 -12.17 1.71
CA PHE A 26 -19.43 -12.77 0.98
C PHE A 26 -18.10 -12.24 1.51
N ASN A 27 -17.31 -13.12 2.09
CA ASN A 27 -16.02 -12.76 2.70
C ASN A 27 -14.87 -12.92 1.72
N PHE A 28 -14.12 -11.85 1.50
CA PHE A 28 -12.85 -11.89 0.78
C PHE A 28 -11.68 -12.00 1.74
N THR A 29 -10.65 -12.76 1.33
CA THR A 29 -9.31 -12.63 1.90
C THR A 29 -8.57 -11.53 1.15
N SER A 30 -7.92 -10.60 1.86
CA SER A 30 -7.09 -9.61 1.19
C SER A 30 -5.87 -10.27 0.53
N VAL A 31 -5.37 -9.72 -0.58
CA VAL A 31 -4.15 -10.21 -1.25
C VAL A 31 -2.97 -10.26 -0.26
N THR A 32 -2.82 -9.25 0.59
CA THR A 32 -1.76 -9.19 1.59
C THR A 32 -1.87 -10.29 2.65
N THR A 33 -3.09 -10.57 3.13
CA THR A 33 -3.36 -11.68 4.07
C THR A 33 -3.10 -13.03 3.40
N PHE A 34 -3.56 -13.19 2.15
CA PHE A 34 -3.33 -14.42 1.39
C PHE A 34 -1.83 -14.70 1.19
N VAL A 35 -1.08 -13.70 0.72
CA VAL A 35 0.38 -13.82 0.54
C VAL A 35 1.06 -14.09 1.88
N GLY A 36 0.67 -13.38 2.94
CA GLY A 36 1.22 -13.54 4.28
C GLY A 36 1.03 -14.95 4.84
N SER A 37 -0.03 -15.69 4.43
CA SER A 37 -0.28 -17.06 4.91
C SER A 37 0.77 -18.09 4.46
N PHE A 38 1.60 -17.77 3.48
CA PHE A 38 2.69 -18.64 3.02
C PHE A 38 4.01 -18.41 3.76
N PHE A 39 4.07 -17.42 4.64
CA PHE A 39 5.27 -17.05 5.37
C PHE A 39 5.03 -17.09 6.88
N GLU A 40 6.09 -17.39 7.65
CA GLU A 40 6.03 -17.20 9.09
C GLU A 40 5.80 -15.71 9.41
N PRO A 41 4.99 -15.40 10.44
CA PRO A 41 4.80 -14.02 10.88
C PRO A 41 6.15 -13.34 11.21
N PHE A 42 6.31 -12.11 10.75
CA PHE A 42 7.52 -11.35 11.03
C PHE A 42 7.58 -10.94 12.51
N ASP A 43 8.51 -11.55 13.23
CA ASP A 43 8.80 -11.24 14.63
C ASP A 43 9.82 -10.10 14.72
N GLU A 44 9.34 -8.87 14.83
CA GLU A 44 10.18 -7.67 14.90
C GLU A 44 11.22 -7.74 16.01
N VAL A 45 10.84 -8.25 17.19
CA VAL A 45 11.71 -8.31 18.37
C VAL A 45 12.84 -9.32 18.14
N LYS A 46 12.51 -10.52 17.65
CA LYS A 46 13.48 -11.56 17.33
C LYS A 46 14.48 -11.09 16.26
N VAL A 47 13.98 -10.47 15.19
CA VAL A 47 14.83 -9.98 14.10
C VAL A 47 15.71 -8.81 14.56
N ALA A 48 15.17 -7.84 15.31
CA ALA A 48 15.95 -6.71 15.82
C ALA A 48 17.06 -7.17 16.77
N ASN A 49 16.76 -8.12 17.67
CA ASN A 49 17.78 -8.73 18.54
C ASN A 49 18.87 -9.45 17.72
N HIS A 50 18.49 -10.20 16.69
CA HIS A 50 19.46 -10.85 15.82
C HIS A 50 20.37 -9.83 15.12
N LEU A 51 19.79 -8.75 14.57
CA LEU A 51 20.55 -7.70 13.88
C LEU A 51 21.52 -7.00 14.81
N ALA A 52 21.09 -6.55 16.00
CA ALA A 52 21.93 -5.85 16.96
C ALA A 52 23.11 -6.70 17.44
N ASN A 53 22.94 -8.01 17.58
CA ASN A 53 23.96 -8.90 18.13
C ASN A 53 24.86 -9.58 17.08
N ASN A 54 24.41 -9.69 15.82
CA ASN A 54 25.10 -10.54 14.83
C ASN A 54 25.48 -9.80 13.54
N VAL A 55 24.95 -8.59 13.31
CA VAL A 55 25.19 -7.87 12.05
C VAL A 55 26.03 -6.61 12.33
N PRO A 56 27.28 -6.53 11.85
CA PRO A 56 28.21 -5.43 12.17
C PRO A 56 27.64 -4.02 11.97
N LYS A 57 26.80 -3.83 10.95
CA LYS A 57 26.14 -2.56 10.67
C LYS A 57 25.30 -2.05 11.85
N TYR A 58 24.78 -2.94 12.69
CA TYR A 58 23.84 -2.62 13.76
C TYR A 58 24.45 -2.75 15.18
N PHE A 59 25.76 -3.03 15.33
CA PHE A 59 26.39 -3.20 16.65
C PHE A 59 26.35 -1.96 17.55
N ALA A 60 26.13 -0.78 16.98
CA ALA A 60 25.93 0.46 17.74
C ALA A 60 24.45 0.74 18.07
N GLU A 61 23.52 -0.12 17.63
CA GLU A 61 22.08 0.04 17.78
C GLU A 61 21.56 -0.91 18.86
N THR A 62 20.47 -0.49 19.52
CA THR A 62 19.69 -1.40 20.36
C THR A 62 18.54 -2.00 19.57
N PRO A 63 18.00 -3.17 19.96
CA PRO A 63 16.80 -3.74 19.33
C PRO A 63 15.65 -2.75 19.26
N GLU A 64 15.43 -1.96 20.32
CA GLU A 64 14.39 -0.95 20.41
C GLU A 64 14.61 0.19 19.40
N SER A 65 15.88 0.63 19.22
CA SER A 65 16.21 1.68 18.24
C SER A 65 15.95 1.20 16.81
N ILE A 66 16.27 -0.06 16.51
CA ILE A 66 16.00 -0.68 15.20
C ILE A 66 14.50 -0.76 14.93
N ILE A 67 13.71 -1.22 15.89
CA ILE A 67 12.24 -1.28 15.78
C ILE A 67 11.67 0.11 15.56
N LYS A 68 12.14 1.10 16.32
CA LYS A 68 11.70 2.49 16.14
C LYS A 68 12.03 3.04 14.76
N GLN A 69 13.20 2.74 14.21
CA GLN A 69 13.54 3.11 12.83
C GLN A 69 12.58 2.49 11.81
N TRP A 70 12.19 1.22 11.99
CA TRP A 70 11.22 0.57 11.12
C TRP A 70 9.82 1.18 11.22
N GLN A 71 9.38 1.53 12.44
CA GLN A 71 8.10 2.22 12.64
C GLN A 71 8.09 3.58 11.94
N THR A 72 9.14 4.39 12.16
CA THR A 72 9.29 5.69 11.48
C THR A 72 9.31 5.55 9.96
N ALA A 73 9.98 4.52 9.44
CA ALA A 73 10.02 4.27 8.00
C ALA A 73 8.64 3.87 7.43
N ARG A 74 7.83 3.09 8.19
CA ARG A 74 6.45 2.75 7.81
C ARG A 74 5.54 3.98 7.80
N GLU A 75 5.59 4.79 8.87
CA GLU A 75 4.82 6.04 8.98
C GLU A 75 5.15 6.99 7.83
N TYR A 76 6.44 7.19 7.57
CA TYR A 76 6.90 8.00 6.45
C TYR A 76 6.44 7.45 5.09
N GLY A 77 6.48 6.13 4.90
CA GLY A 77 5.95 5.49 3.69
C GLY A 77 4.47 5.78 3.49
N THR A 78 3.68 5.71 4.56
CA THR A 78 2.24 6.02 4.53
C THR A 78 1.99 7.49 4.13
N GLU A 79 2.77 8.43 4.69
CA GLU A 79 2.66 9.86 4.34
C GLU A 79 2.98 10.11 2.85
N VAL A 80 4.04 9.49 2.33
CA VAL A 80 4.41 9.59 0.91
C VAL A 80 3.31 9.05 0.01
N HIS A 81 2.72 7.87 0.35
CA HIS A 81 1.59 7.30 -0.39
C HIS A 81 0.39 8.24 -0.40
N LEU A 82 0.03 8.79 0.75
CA LEU A 82 -1.10 9.70 0.89
C LEU A 82 -0.93 10.99 0.05
N GLU A 83 0.28 11.55 0.00
CA GLU A 83 0.56 12.71 -0.84
C GLU A 83 0.40 12.40 -2.33
N ILE A 84 0.87 11.23 -2.78
CA ILE A 84 0.74 10.80 -4.18
C ILE A 84 -0.74 10.55 -4.52
N GLU A 85 -1.49 9.90 -3.65
CA GLU A 85 -2.92 9.67 -3.79
C GLU A 85 -3.70 10.98 -3.91
N ASN A 86 -3.42 11.94 -3.01
CA ASN A 86 -4.05 13.27 -3.02
C ASN A 86 -3.70 14.05 -4.29
N TRP A 87 -2.46 13.94 -4.77
CA TRP A 87 -2.07 14.54 -6.04
C TRP A 87 -2.84 13.91 -7.21
N LEU A 88 -2.96 12.58 -7.25
CA LEU A 88 -3.69 11.89 -8.31
C LEU A 88 -5.20 12.17 -8.27
N LYS A 89 -5.82 12.21 -7.09
CA LYS A 89 -7.28 12.36 -6.94
C LYS A 89 -7.74 13.81 -7.02
N TYR A 90 -6.98 14.72 -6.42
CA TYR A 90 -7.42 16.11 -6.17
C TYR A 90 -6.51 17.16 -6.80
N GLY A 91 -5.38 16.76 -7.39
CA GLY A 91 -4.39 17.69 -7.94
C GLY A 91 -3.61 18.46 -6.87
N SER A 92 -3.59 17.96 -5.63
CA SER A 92 -2.84 18.59 -4.53
C SER A 92 -1.34 18.43 -4.75
N ASP A 93 -0.57 19.52 -4.72
CA ASP A 93 0.88 19.45 -4.92
C ASP A 93 1.56 18.69 -3.77
N PRO A 94 2.36 17.65 -4.08
CA PRO A 94 3.12 16.93 -3.07
C PRO A 94 4.24 17.80 -2.50
N LYS A 95 4.57 17.62 -1.22
CA LYS A 95 5.55 18.42 -0.50
C LYS A 95 6.83 17.66 -0.19
N ASP A 96 6.71 16.38 0.10
CA ASP A 96 7.86 15.53 0.36
C ASP A 96 8.66 15.26 -0.93
N SER A 97 9.99 15.18 -0.80
CA SER A 97 10.88 15.00 -1.93
C SER A 97 10.66 13.70 -2.71
N LYS A 98 10.29 12.61 -2.03
CA LYS A 98 9.97 11.33 -2.68
C LYS A 98 8.63 11.37 -3.37
N SER A 99 7.64 12.01 -2.76
CA SER A 99 6.32 12.24 -3.36
C SER A 99 6.43 13.10 -4.62
N ILE A 100 7.24 14.17 -4.58
CA ILE A 100 7.54 15.01 -5.75
C ILE A 100 8.21 14.21 -6.87
N ALA A 101 9.21 13.38 -6.52
CA ALA A 101 9.90 12.54 -7.50
C ALA A 101 8.95 11.50 -8.13
N ALA A 102 8.10 10.87 -7.32
CA ALA A 102 7.09 9.93 -7.77
C ALA A 102 6.04 10.59 -8.66
N ALA A 103 5.50 11.74 -8.24
CA ALA A 103 4.53 12.50 -9.03
C ALA A 103 5.11 12.95 -10.38
N LYS A 104 6.38 13.36 -10.42
CA LYS A 104 7.09 13.69 -11.67
C LYS A 104 7.21 12.47 -12.59
N TRP A 105 7.56 11.30 -12.04
CA TRP A 105 7.68 10.06 -12.81
C TRP A 105 6.32 9.60 -13.33
N ILE A 106 5.30 9.53 -12.49
CA ILE A 106 3.92 9.18 -12.87
C ILE A 106 3.38 10.19 -13.89
N GLY A 107 3.59 11.51 -13.65
CA GLY A 107 3.14 12.59 -14.53
C GLY A 107 3.66 12.49 -15.95
N ALA A 108 4.86 11.93 -16.14
CA ALA A 108 5.41 11.68 -17.47
C ALA A 108 4.62 10.62 -18.27
N TYR A 109 3.84 9.77 -17.59
CA TYR A 109 2.94 8.80 -18.21
C TYR A 109 1.51 9.31 -18.30
N VAL A 110 1.00 9.95 -17.25
CA VAL A 110 -0.37 10.53 -17.18
C VAL A 110 -0.61 11.56 -18.29
N SER A 111 0.44 12.27 -18.72
CA SER A 111 0.36 13.26 -19.79
C SER A 111 0.39 12.67 -21.21
N LYS A 112 0.57 11.36 -21.38
CA LYS A 112 0.56 10.71 -22.70
C LYS A 112 -0.88 10.55 -23.20
N PRO A 113 -1.15 10.84 -24.48
CA PRO A 113 -2.51 10.95 -25.03
C PRO A 113 -3.29 9.61 -25.07
N ASN A 114 -2.66 8.48 -24.84
CA ASN A 114 -3.27 7.15 -24.91
C ASN A 114 -3.10 6.35 -23.62
N ILE A 115 -2.84 7.02 -22.49
CA ILE A 115 -2.72 6.35 -21.18
C ILE A 115 -3.78 6.91 -20.24
N ASP A 116 -4.72 6.05 -19.86
CA ASP A 116 -5.62 6.32 -18.77
C ASP A 116 -4.96 5.90 -17.44
N THR A 117 -5.07 6.77 -16.42
CA THR A 117 -4.51 6.52 -15.10
C THR A 117 -5.63 6.52 -14.06
N PHE A 118 -5.64 5.50 -13.22
CA PHE A 118 -6.61 5.27 -12.16
C PHE A 118 -5.87 5.09 -10.84
N SER A 119 -6.43 5.60 -9.74
CA SER A 119 -5.91 5.39 -8.39
C SER A 119 -6.89 4.59 -7.56
N GLU A 120 -6.37 3.80 -6.61
CA GLU A 120 -7.15 3.00 -5.65
C GLU A 120 -8.18 2.09 -6.32
N VAL A 121 -7.72 1.33 -7.32
CA VAL A 121 -8.59 0.41 -8.06
C VAL A 121 -8.72 -0.90 -7.31
N ILE A 122 -9.93 -1.22 -6.84
CA ILE A 122 -10.21 -2.51 -6.23
C ILE A 122 -10.31 -3.58 -7.32
N VAL A 123 -9.58 -4.66 -7.15
CA VAL A 123 -9.61 -5.86 -8.00
C VAL A 123 -9.97 -7.07 -7.15
N TYR A 124 -10.80 -7.97 -7.69
CA TYR A 124 -11.23 -9.15 -6.93
C TYR A 124 -11.56 -10.34 -7.82
N SER A 125 -11.54 -11.53 -7.23
CA SER A 125 -12.05 -12.76 -7.83
C SER A 125 -12.98 -13.46 -6.83
N LYS A 126 -14.23 -13.67 -7.24
CA LYS A 126 -15.20 -14.46 -6.45
C LYS A 126 -14.83 -15.95 -6.41
N GLU A 127 -14.21 -16.45 -7.48
CA GLU A 127 -13.86 -17.87 -7.59
C GLU A 127 -12.89 -18.32 -6.51
N ILE A 128 -11.88 -17.47 -6.24
CA ILE A 128 -10.86 -17.76 -5.22
C ILE A 128 -11.06 -16.94 -3.93
N ALA A 129 -12.12 -16.11 -3.87
CA ALA A 129 -12.47 -15.25 -2.74
C ALA A 129 -11.32 -14.34 -2.29
N ILE A 130 -10.60 -13.73 -3.25
CA ILE A 130 -9.49 -12.82 -2.98
C ILE A 130 -9.81 -11.45 -3.56
N ALA A 131 -9.48 -10.39 -2.79
CA ALA A 131 -9.58 -9.00 -3.22
C ALA A 131 -8.35 -8.19 -2.81
N GLY A 132 -8.08 -7.11 -3.54
CA GLY A 132 -6.98 -6.18 -3.24
C GLY A 132 -7.19 -4.84 -3.91
N THR A 133 -6.40 -3.85 -3.53
CA THR A 133 -6.40 -2.52 -4.12
C THR A 133 -5.10 -2.27 -4.86
N ILE A 134 -5.18 -1.71 -6.05
CA ILE A 134 -4.05 -1.24 -6.86
C ILE A 134 -3.93 0.26 -6.65
N ASP A 135 -2.82 0.73 -6.08
CA ASP A 135 -2.60 2.15 -5.79
C ASP A 135 -2.64 3.01 -7.05
N VAL A 136 -1.98 2.57 -8.11
CA VAL A 136 -1.96 3.25 -9.42
C VAL A 136 -2.02 2.23 -10.56
N LEU A 137 -3.06 2.35 -11.39
CA LEU A 137 -3.23 1.55 -12.59
C LEU A 137 -3.11 2.47 -13.82
N MET A 138 -2.26 2.09 -14.77
CA MET A 138 -2.08 2.77 -16.06
C MET A 138 -2.43 1.81 -17.20
N MET A 139 -3.32 2.24 -18.09
CA MET A 139 -3.77 1.44 -19.24
C MET A 139 -3.70 2.24 -20.52
#